data_a93458d69aefe936ef01905a349830f3
#
_entry.id   a93458d69aefe936ef01905a349830f3
#
_cell.length_a   1.000
_cell.length_b   1.000
_cell.length_c   1.000
_cell.angle_alpha   90.00
_cell.angle_beta   90.00
_cell.angle_gamma   90.00
#
_symmetry.space_group_name_H-M   'P 1'
#
loop_
_entity.id
_entity.type
_entity.pdbx_description
1 polymer ?
#
loop_
_entity_poly.entity_id
_entity_poly.type
_entity_poly.pdbx_seq_one_letter_code
_entity_poly.pdbx_strand_id
1 'polypeptide(L)'
;LSPFLLGSFDVDDNEVKANKLNRIGNIFVSDESYIALEKWHNDFLKDFCLKSRTIVPSEYIAEIGKKLSDKRSVLYWAAKNEVPIFCPGFVDGALGDHFFIFNEKRHADEKLIIDAAADLTKFYKLILEPKRIGAVILGGGIAKHHLIGAAILRDGLDYAIYISTGNEYDGSLSGAKPKEAVSWNKLKSSKNSVAIDAEATLVFPLLAHVWIHGS
;
A
#
# COMPACT_ATOMS: atom_id res chain seq x y z
N LEU A 1 17.53 -4.46 -7.22
CA LEU A 1 16.54 -5.47 -7.61
C LEU A 1 16.54 -5.59 -9.12
N SER A 2 16.40 -6.82 -9.63
CA SER A 2 16.25 -7.06 -11.07
C SER A 2 14.95 -6.42 -11.58
N PRO A 3 14.91 -5.91 -12.82
CA PRO A 3 13.68 -5.42 -13.41
C PRO A 3 12.67 -6.56 -13.54
N PHE A 4 11.38 -6.24 -13.47
CA PHE A 4 10.32 -7.19 -13.81
C PHE A 4 10.44 -7.60 -15.27
N LEU A 5 10.15 -8.87 -15.55
CA LEU A 5 10.06 -9.39 -16.91
C LEU A 5 8.60 -9.36 -17.35
N LEU A 6 8.33 -8.76 -18.48
CA LEU A 6 6.99 -8.79 -19.08
C LEU A 6 6.79 -10.12 -19.79
N GLY A 7 5.72 -10.83 -19.45
CA GLY A 7 5.33 -12.10 -20.03
C GLY A 7 3.90 -12.09 -20.56
N SER A 8 3.26 -13.25 -20.58
CA SER A 8 1.87 -13.44 -20.99
C SER A 8 1.04 -13.98 -19.81
N PHE A 9 -0.28 -13.77 -19.85
CA PHE A 9 -1.22 -14.47 -18.99
C PHE A 9 -1.37 -15.94 -19.36
N ASP A 10 -1.19 -16.27 -20.65
CA ASP A 10 -1.28 -17.61 -21.21
C ASP A 10 0.11 -18.24 -21.30
N VAL A 11 0.56 -18.80 -20.18
CA VAL A 11 1.85 -19.49 -20.05
C VAL A 11 1.67 -20.78 -19.24
N ASP A 12 2.53 -21.76 -19.46
CA ASP A 12 2.63 -22.93 -18.57
C ASP A 12 3.32 -22.54 -17.24
N ASP A 13 2.56 -22.53 -16.14
CA ASP A 13 3.09 -22.17 -14.83
C ASP A 13 4.16 -23.17 -14.32
N ASN A 14 4.21 -24.40 -14.85
CA ASN A 14 5.29 -25.34 -14.53
C ASN A 14 6.61 -24.93 -15.19
N GLU A 15 6.55 -24.42 -16.43
CA GLU A 15 7.73 -23.86 -17.08
C GLU A 15 8.22 -22.60 -16.39
N VAL A 16 7.31 -21.71 -15.99
CA VAL A 16 7.64 -20.52 -15.20
C VAL A 16 8.38 -20.90 -13.92
N LYS A 17 7.84 -21.87 -13.17
CA LYS A 17 8.45 -22.39 -11.94
C LYS A 17 9.81 -23.06 -12.20
N ALA A 18 9.93 -23.87 -13.25
CA ALA A 18 11.18 -24.53 -13.63
C ALA A 18 12.31 -23.53 -13.96
N ASN A 19 11.94 -22.36 -14.47
CA ASN A 19 12.85 -21.24 -14.75
C ASN A 19 13.09 -20.33 -13.52
N LYS A 20 12.67 -20.73 -12.32
CA LYS A 20 12.81 -19.95 -11.07
C LYS A 20 12.20 -18.56 -11.17
N LEU A 21 11.05 -18.48 -11.81
CA LEU A 21 10.26 -17.28 -11.96
C LEU A 21 8.94 -17.43 -11.17
N ASN A 22 8.44 -16.32 -10.68
CA ASN A 22 7.15 -16.22 -10.02
C ASN A 22 6.26 -15.29 -10.83
N ARG A 23 5.01 -15.65 -11.04
CA ARG A 23 4.09 -14.93 -11.88
C ARG A 23 3.11 -14.07 -11.08
N ILE A 24 3.03 -12.80 -11.42
CA ILE A 24 2.00 -11.86 -10.94
C ILE A 24 1.24 -11.36 -12.18
N GLY A 25 0.15 -12.02 -12.53
CA GLY A 25 -0.55 -11.77 -13.80
C GLY A 25 0.35 -12.09 -14.99
N ASN A 26 0.72 -11.10 -15.79
CA ASN A 26 1.67 -11.19 -16.89
C ASN A 26 3.06 -10.62 -16.59
N ILE A 27 3.35 -10.38 -15.32
CA ILE A 27 4.66 -9.91 -14.85
C ILE A 27 5.37 -11.07 -14.18
N PHE A 28 6.64 -11.29 -14.50
CA PHE A 28 7.47 -12.31 -13.89
C PHE A 28 8.54 -11.71 -13.01
N VAL A 29 8.75 -12.33 -11.85
CA VAL A 29 9.75 -11.94 -10.84
C VAL A 29 10.63 -13.15 -10.56
N SER A 30 11.94 -13.01 -10.65
CA SER A 30 12.86 -14.11 -10.36
C SER A 30 12.98 -14.38 -8.86
N ASP A 31 13.27 -15.64 -8.49
CA ASP A 31 13.62 -16.03 -7.12
C ASP A 31 14.82 -15.22 -6.61
N GLU A 32 15.78 -14.91 -7.47
CA GLU A 32 16.95 -14.10 -7.13
C GLU A 32 16.57 -12.68 -6.63
N SER A 33 15.48 -12.12 -7.14
CA SER A 33 14.97 -10.82 -6.69
C SER A 33 14.46 -10.89 -5.24
N TYR A 34 13.80 -11.98 -4.86
CA TYR A 34 13.36 -12.21 -3.48
C TYR A 34 14.54 -12.47 -2.55
N ILE A 35 15.53 -13.27 -2.98
CA ILE A 35 16.77 -13.53 -2.22
C ILE A 35 17.53 -12.21 -1.98
N ALA A 36 17.63 -11.36 -3.01
CA ALA A 36 18.29 -10.06 -2.88
C ALA A 36 17.53 -9.12 -1.93
N LEU A 37 16.19 -9.14 -1.99
CA LEU A 37 15.34 -8.38 -1.07
C LEU A 37 15.52 -8.87 0.37
N GLU A 38 15.49 -10.19 0.60
CA GLU A 38 15.70 -10.78 1.92
C GLU A 38 17.03 -10.37 2.52
N LYS A 39 18.12 -10.48 1.75
CA LYS A 39 19.45 -10.09 2.21
C LYS A 39 19.50 -8.63 2.60
N TRP A 40 19.04 -7.73 1.71
CA TRP A 40 19.01 -6.30 1.97
C TRP A 40 18.15 -5.96 3.20
N HIS A 41 16.97 -6.58 3.31
CA HIS A 41 16.05 -6.33 4.41
C HIS A 41 16.57 -6.85 5.74
N ASN A 42 17.23 -8.01 5.76
CA ASN A 42 17.88 -8.54 6.97
C ASN A 42 18.98 -7.61 7.48
N ASP A 43 19.78 -7.03 6.59
CA ASP A 43 20.82 -6.08 6.99
C ASP A 43 20.18 -4.77 7.49
N PHE A 44 19.11 -4.31 6.85
CA PHE A 44 18.34 -3.17 7.33
C PHE A 44 17.71 -3.42 8.71
N LEU A 45 17.15 -4.61 8.95
CA LEU A 45 16.58 -4.99 10.25
C LEU A 45 17.63 -5.01 11.36
N LYS A 46 18.83 -5.51 11.10
CA LYS A 46 19.94 -5.49 12.09
C LYS A 46 20.25 -4.04 12.50
N ASP A 47 20.42 -3.15 11.52
CA ASP A 47 20.69 -1.72 11.78
C ASP A 47 19.53 -1.05 12.52
N PHE A 48 18.29 -1.37 12.16
CA PHE A 48 17.09 -0.84 12.80
C PHE A 48 17.00 -1.26 14.27
N CYS A 49 17.28 -2.53 14.56
CA CYS A 49 17.23 -3.10 15.91
C CYS A 49 18.24 -2.49 16.88
N LEU A 50 19.30 -1.87 16.39
CA LEU A 50 20.22 -1.11 17.25
C LEU A 50 19.56 0.11 17.89
N LYS A 51 18.47 0.60 17.29
CA LYS A 51 17.74 1.80 17.75
C LYS A 51 16.43 1.45 18.45
N SER A 52 15.68 0.52 17.90
CA SER A 52 14.38 0.12 18.42
C SER A 52 14.03 -1.31 17.99
N ARG A 53 13.37 -2.04 18.87
CA ARG A 53 12.75 -3.33 18.53
C ARG A 53 11.28 -3.23 18.23
N THR A 54 10.68 -2.07 18.46
CA THR A 54 9.28 -1.81 18.12
C THR A 54 9.22 -1.12 16.77
N ILE A 55 8.48 -1.72 15.86
CA ILE A 55 8.21 -1.23 14.50
C ILE A 55 6.82 -0.61 14.48
N VAL A 56 6.75 0.68 14.25
CA VAL A 56 5.52 1.36 13.82
C VAL A 56 5.52 1.35 12.29
N PRO A 57 4.58 0.69 11.61
CA PRO A 57 4.65 0.45 10.17
C PRO A 57 4.96 1.66 9.29
N SER A 58 4.26 2.77 9.48
CA SER A 58 4.49 3.98 8.67
C SER A 58 5.88 4.59 8.88
N GLU A 59 6.42 4.55 10.10
CA GLU A 59 7.79 5.02 10.39
C GLU A 59 8.82 4.11 9.75
N TYR A 60 8.60 2.80 9.84
CA TYR A 60 9.47 1.80 9.24
C TYR A 60 9.53 1.94 7.71
N ILE A 61 8.37 2.14 7.06
CA ILE A 61 8.29 2.40 5.62
C ILE A 61 9.05 3.68 5.24
N ALA A 62 8.94 4.73 6.06
CA ALA A 62 9.68 5.97 5.84
C ALA A 62 11.20 5.76 5.94
N GLU A 63 11.67 4.97 6.93
CA GLU A 63 13.10 4.64 7.07
C GLU A 63 13.62 3.80 5.89
N ILE A 64 12.82 2.85 5.39
CA ILE A 64 13.12 2.13 4.14
C ILE A 64 13.26 3.13 2.98
N GLY A 65 12.30 4.04 2.83
CA GLY A 65 12.29 5.03 1.76
C GLY A 65 13.55 5.92 1.76
N LYS A 66 14.05 6.31 2.94
CA LYS A 66 15.29 7.09 3.10
C LYS A 66 16.56 6.33 2.65
N LYS A 67 16.52 4.99 2.67
CA LYS A 67 17.64 4.14 2.22
C LYS A 67 17.63 3.89 0.71
N LEU A 68 16.54 4.19 0.03
CA LEU A 68 16.41 3.99 -1.42
C LEU A 68 17.04 5.17 -2.18
N SER A 69 17.67 4.86 -3.31
CA SER A 69 18.22 5.85 -4.25
C SER A 69 17.51 5.86 -5.60
N ASP A 70 16.69 4.83 -5.88
CA ASP A 70 15.99 4.70 -7.15
C ASP A 70 14.78 5.66 -7.20
N LYS A 71 14.90 6.68 -8.06
CA LYS A 71 13.85 7.69 -8.30
C LYS A 71 12.58 7.15 -8.97
N ARG A 72 12.54 5.88 -9.38
CA ARG A 72 11.31 5.22 -9.85
C ARG A 72 10.46 4.70 -8.68
N SER A 73 11.02 4.68 -7.47
CA SER A 73 10.34 4.18 -6.28
C SER A 73 9.40 5.24 -5.68
N VAL A 74 8.15 4.85 -5.44
CA VAL A 74 7.18 5.65 -4.68
C VAL A 74 7.68 5.91 -3.25
N LEU A 75 8.33 4.92 -2.61
CA LEU A 75 8.86 5.05 -1.25
C LEU A 75 9.96 6.10 -1.17
N TYR A 76 10.83 6.19 -2.20
CA TYR A 76 11.86 7.23 -2.27
C TYR A 76 11.23 8.63 -2.24
N TRP A 77 10.22 8.87 -3.09
CA TRP A 77 9.58 10.18 -3.17
C TRP A 77 8.73 10.51 -1.95
N ALA A 78 8.04 9.52 -1.38
CA ALA A 78 7.28 9.70 -0.15
C ALA A 78 8.20 10.09 1.01
N ALA A 79 9.32 9.39 1.20
CA ALA A 79 10.29 9.73 2.24
C ALA A 79 10.94 11.10 2.01
N LYS A 80 11.27 11.44 0.75
CA LYS A 80 11.90 12.71 0.40
C LYS A 80 10.97 13.91 0.65
N ASN A 81 9.67 13.74 0.45
CA ASN A 81 8.66 14.80 0.63
C ASN A 81 7.91 14.67 1.97
N GLU A 82 8.36 13.81 2.88
CA GLU A 82 7.74 13.59 4.18
C GLU A 82 6.25 13.21 4.11
N VAL A 83 5.86 12.51 3.04
CA VAL A 83 4.51 11.99 2.87
C VAL A 83 4.40 10.64 3.56
N PRO A 84 3.58 10.47 4.60
CA PRO A 84 3.46 9.21 5.31
C PRO A 84 2.75 8.16 4.46
N ILE A 85 3.22 6.92 4.54
CA ILE A 85 2.59 5.76 3.90
C ILE A 85 2.10 4.83 5.00
N PHE A 86 0.81 4.53 5.00
CA PHE A 86 0.18 3.57 5.90
C PHE A 86 -0.18 2.30 5.13
N CYS A 87 0.21 1.15 5.67
CA CYS A 87 -0.05 -0.15 5.08
C CYS A 87 -0.84 -1.02 6.07
N PRO A 88 -2.18 -1.10 5.95
CA PRO A 88 -3.00 -1.87 6.90
C PRO A 88 -2.73 -3.38 6.89
N GLY A 89 -2.20 -3.91 5.77
CA GLY A 89 -1.75 -5.29 5.64
C GLY A 89 -0.23 -5.42 5.75
N PHE A 90 0.41 -4.71 6.67
CA PHE A 90 1.88 -4.58 6.75
C PHE A 90 2.64 -5.90 6.87
N VAL A 91 2.05 -6.90 7.53
CA VAL A 91 2.67 -8.22 7.69
C VAL A 91 2.25 -9.23 6.62
N ASP A 92 1.39 -8.84 5.68
CA ASP A 92 0.99 -9.69 4.57
C ASP A 92 1.96 -9.55 3.40
N GLY A 93 2.69 -10.62 3.09
CA GLY A 93 3.68 -10.68 2.03
C GLY A 93 5.14 -10.79 2.50
N ALA A 94 6.09 -10.65 1.57
CA ALA A 94 7.50 -10.96 1.75
C ALA A 94 8.18 -10.25 2.95
N LEU A 95 7.78 -9.04 3.29
CA LEU A 95 8.32 -8.35 4.47
C LEU A 95 7.88 -9.04 5.77
N GLY A 96 6.63 -9.51 5.84
CA GLY A 96 6.13 -10.28 6.99
C GLY A 96 6.88 -11.58 7.16
N ASP A 97 7.14 -12.30 6.06
CA ASP A 97 7.96 -13.52 6.07
C ASP A 97 9.37 -13.24 6.61
N HIS A 98 9.97 -12.11 6.23
CA HIS A 98 11.29 -11.71 6.74
C HIS A 98 11.25 -11.40 8.24
N PHE A 99 10.18 -10.77 8.76
CA PHE A 99 10.02 -10.56 10.21
C PHE A 99 9.90 -11.87 10.97
N PHE A 100 9.15 -12.84 10.41
CA PHE A 100 9.05 -14.18 10.98
C PHE A 100 10.43 -14.84 11.05
N ILE A 101 11.15 -14.94 9.93
CA ILE A 101 12.48 -15.57 9.86
C ILE A 101 13.47 -14.87 10.80
N PHE A 102 13.41 -13.53 10.88
CA PHE A 102 14.27 -12.75 11.75
C PHE A 102 14.01 -13.04 13.23
N ASN A 103 12.74 -13.19 13.63
CA ASN A 103 12.33 -13.45 15.00
C ASN A 103 12.60 -14.90 15.44
N GLU A 104 12.48 -15.86 14.52
CA GLU A 104 12.74 -17.28 14.85
C GLU A 104 14.21 -17.56 15.27
N LYS A 105 15.13 -16.73 14.83
CA LYS A 105 16.56 -16.83 15.14
C LYS A 105 16.96 -16.09 16.43
N ARG A 106 15.99 -15.58 17.24
CA ARG A 106 16.23 -14.72 18.41
C ARG A 106 15.54 -15.19 19.66
N HIS A 107 16.14 -14.86 20.81
CA HIS A 107 15.49 -15.04 22.10
C HIS A 107 14.26 -14.13 22.23
N ALA A 108 13.33 -14.51 23.12
CA ALA A 108 12.04 -13.85 23.25
C ALA A 108 12.14 -12.34 23.55
N ASP A 109 13.15 -11.95 24.34
CA ASP A 109 13.43 -10.57 24.73
C ASP A 109 14.13 -9.74 23.63
N GLU A 110 14.58 -10.39 22.55
CA GLU A 110 15.23 -9.76 21.40
C GLU A 110 14.33 -9.67 20.17
N LYS A 111 13.13 -10.24 20.22
CA LYS A 111 12.21 -10.26 19.09
C LYS A 111 11.69 -8.87 18.75
N LEU A 112 11.48 -8.66 17.46
CA LEU A 112 10.78 -7.47 16.95
C LEU A 112 9.31 -7.52 17.32
N ILE A 113 8.76 -6.37 17.66
CA ILE A 113 7.35 -6.15 17.95
C ILE A 113 6.81 -5.18 16.90
N ILE A 114 5.67 -5.52 16.29
CA ILE A 114 4.99 -4.63 15.36
C ILE A 114 3.84 -3.95 16.11
N ASP A 115 3.92 -2.63 16.27
CA ASP A 115 2.89 -1.82 16.91
C ASP A 115 1.94 -1.21 15.88
N ALA A 116 0.99 -2.03 15.45
CA ALA A 116 -0.06 -1.59 14.54
C ALA A 116 -1.03 -0.60 15.18
N ALA A 117 -1.17 -0.62 16.52
CA ALA A 117 -2.06 0.31 17.23
C ALA A 117 -1.50 1.73 17.24
N ALA A 118 -0.19 1.87 17.44
CA ALA A 118 0.48 3.16 17.31
C ALA A 118 0.37 3.73 15.89
N ASP A 119 0.53 2.87 14.88
CA ASP A 119 0.39 3.26 13.47
C ASP A 119 -1.05 3.72 13.15
N LEU A 120 -2.04 2.97 13.61
CA LEU A 120 -3.45 3.32 13.46
C LEU A 120 -3.75 4.67 14.12
N THR A 121 -3.19 4.93 15.30
CA THR A 121 -3.36 6.20 16.02
C THR A 121 -2.83 7.38 15.19
N LYS A 122 -1.67 7.23 14.57
CA LYS A 122 -1.10 8.25 13.66
C LYS A 122 -1.98 8.50 12.45
N PHE A 123 -2.46 7.42 11.83
CA PHE A 123 -3.34 7.49 10.69
C PHE A 123 -4.65 8.24 11.01
N TYR A 124 -5.31 7.90 12.13
CA TYR A 124 -6.54 8.58 12.54
C TYR A 124 -6.31 10.06 12.83
N LYS A 125 -5.22 10.42 13.51
CA LYS A 125 -4.89 11.85 13.74
C LYS A 125 -4.76 12.60 12.42
N LEU A 126 -4.05 12.03 11.44
CA LEU A 126 -3.89 12.63 10.11
C LEU A 126 -5.24 12.84 9.40
N ILE A 127 -6.17 11.89 9.53
CA ILE A 127 -7.49 11.99 8.90
C ILE A 127 -8.40 12.99 9.62
N LEU A 128 -8.28 13.13 10.94
CA LEU A 128 -9.17 13.99 11.75
C LEU A 128 -8.74 15.47 11.75
N GLU A 129 -7.45 15.75 11.58
CA GLU A 129 -6.90 17.10 11.71
C GLU A 129 -7.39 18.10 10.66
N PRO A 130 -7.45 17.78 9.34
CA PRO A 130 -7.82 18.75 8.31
C PRO A 130 -9.27 19.18 8.38
N LYS A 131 -9.57 20.48 8.12
CA LYS A 131 -10.94 20.97 8.01
C LYS A 131 -11.72 20.32 6.86
N ARG A 132 -11.06 20.07 5.73
CA ARG A 132 -11.59 19.36 4.57
C ARG A 132 -10.59 18.33 4.09
N ILE A 133 -11.08 17.16 3.65
CA ILE A 133 -10.27 16.07 3.12
C ILE A 133 -10.92 15.48 1.88
N GLY A 134 -10.14 15.29 0.84
CA GLY A 134 -10.50 14.53 -0.34
C GLY A 134 -9.65 13.28 -0.47
N ALA A 135 -10.17 12.28 -1.16
CA ALA A 135 -9.45 11.05 -1.43
C ALA A 135 -9.50 10.67 -2.91
N VAL A 136 -8.39 10.18 -3.43
CA VAL A 136 -8.32 9.46 -4.70
C VAL A 136 -8.05 8.00 -4.38
N ILE A 137 -8.98 7.14 -4.76
CA ILE A 137 -8.99 5.73 -4.44
C ILE A 137 -8.74 4.96 -5.73
N LEU A 138 -7.57 4.31 -5.80
CA LEU A 138 -7.13 3.50 -6.93
C LEU A 138 -7.34 2.02 -6.59
N GLY A 139 -8.26 1.37 -7.28
CA GLY A 139 -8.68 0.02 -6.95
C GLY A 139 -9.58 -0.02 -5.70
N GLY A 140 -9.34 -0.98 -4.81
CA GLY A 140 -10.19 -1.22 -3.65
C GLY A 140 -9.51 -2.04 -2.55
N GLY A 141 -10.28 -2.92 -1.90
CA GLY A 141 -9.78 -3.81 -0.85
C GLY A 141 -9.47 -3.11 0.47
N ILE A 142 -8.49 -3.66 1.22
CA ILE A 142 -8.17 -3.25 2.58
C ILE A 142 -7.70 -1.78 2.66
N ALA A 143 -6.96 -1.29 1.69
CA ALA A 143 -6.46 0.09 1.67
C ALA A 143 -7.62 1.10 1.55
N LYS A 144 -8.57 0.85 0.66
CA LYS A 144 -9.80 1.64 0.55
C LYS A 144 -10.59 1.61 1.86
N HIS A 145 -10.80 0.41 2.42
CA HIS A 145 -11.55 0.25 3.67
C HIS A 145 -10.91 1.01 4.82
N HIS A 146 -9.60 0.93 4.97
CA HIS A 146 -8.83 1.60 6.00
C HIS A 146 -9.02 3.13 5.92
N LEU A 147 -8.89 3.71 4.72
CA LEU A 147 -9.05 5.14 4.50
C LEU A 147 -10.46 5.63 4.81
N ILE A 148 -11.46 5.04 4.14
CA ILE A 148 -12.85 5.51 4.29
C ILE A 148 -13.45 5.13 5.64
N GLY A 149 -12.96 4.06 6.28
CA GLY A 149 -13.32 3.67 7.64
C GLY A 149 -12.89 4.70 8.67
N ALA A 150 -11.67 5.19 8.60
CA ALA A 150 -11.19 6.25 9.49
C ALA A 150 -12.00 7.56 9.33
N ALA A 151 -12.48 7.84 8.13
CA ALA A 151 -13.27 9.03 7.86
C ALA A 151 -14.64 9.05 8.57
N ILE A 152 -15.15 7.91 9.03
CA ILE A 152 -16.41 7.84 9.81
C ILE A 152 -16.36 8.75 11.04
N LEU A 153 -15.22 8.83 11.71
CA LEU A 153 -15.06 9.62 12.95
C LEU A 153 -15.09 11.15 12.70
N ARG A 154 -15.14 11.58 11.44
CA ARG A 154 -15.30 12.99 11.05
C ARG A 154 -16.54 13.22 10.16
N ASP A 155 -17.51 12.33 10.23
CA ASP A 155 -18.72 12.33 9.40
C ASP A 155 -18.42 12.19 7.88
N GLY A 156 -17.31 11.57 7.54
CA GLY A 156 -16.94 11.20 6.18
C GLY A 156 -15.96 12.15 5.47
N LEU A 157 -15.52 11.70 4.31
CA LEU A 157 -14.73 12.48 3.36
C LEU A 157 -15.58 13.60 2.76
N ASP A 158 -14.97 14.75 2.51
CA ASP A 158 -15.64 15.88 1.82
C ASP A 158 -15.71 15.63 0.30
N TYR A 159 -14.68 15.01 -0.29
CA TYR A 159 -14.57 14.70 -1.71
C TYR A 159 -13.97 13.31 -1.93
N ALA A 160 -14.38 12.62 -2.99
CA ALA A 160 -13.80 11.34 -3.34
C ALA A 160 -13.81 11.06 -4.85
N ILE A 161 -12.71 10.53 -5.36
CA ILE A 161 -12.61 9.96 -6.71
C ILE A 161 -12.32 8.47 -6.54
N TYR A 162 -13.19 7.63 -7.10
CA TYR A 162 -13.03 6.18 -7.11
C TYR A 162 -12.68 5.74 -8.53
N ILE A 163 -11.57 5.03 -8.69
CA ILE A 163 -11.14 4.46 -9.97
C ILE A 163 -10.95 2.96 -9.74
N SER A 164 -11.84 2.13 -10.27
CA SER A 164 -11.82 0.69 -10.04
C SER A 164 -12.53 -0.05 -11.17
N THR A 165 -12.05 -1.24 -11.48
CA THR A 165 -12.75 -2.22 -12.34
C THR A 165 -13.71 -3.11 -11.54
N GLY A 166 -13.78 -2.96 -10.21
CA GLY A 166 -14.64 -3.76 -9.34
C GLY A 166 -16.11 -3.50 -9.58
N ASN A 167 -16.90 -4.58 -9.63
CA ASN A 167 -18.32 -4.55 -9.86
C ASN A 167 -19.08 -4.43 -8.53
N GLU A 168 -20.07 -3.55 -8.45
CA GLU A 168 -20.89 -3.36 -7.25
C GLU A 168 -21.75 -4.59 -6.90
N TYR A 169 -22.10 -5.41 -7.89
CA TYR A 169 -22.90 -6.62 -7.72
C TYR A 169 -22.13 -7.80 -7.10
N ASP A 170 -20.80 -7.72 -7.03
CA ASP A 170 -19.98 -8.73 -6.35
C ASP A 170 -20.16 -8.72 -4.83
N GLY A 171 -20.77 -7.66 -4.29
CA GLY A 171 -20.86 -7.44 -2.84
C GLY A 171 -19.50 -7.20 -2.16
N SER A 172 -18.43 -7.07 -2.95
CA SER A 172 -17.09 -6.79 -2.44
C SER A 172 -16.89 -5.31 -2.16
N LEU A 173 -16.01 -5.01 -1.21
CA LEU A 173 -15.65 -3.63 -0.91
C LEU A 173 -14.99 -2.92 -2.10
N SER A 174 -14.28 -3.67 -2.95
CA SER A 174 -13.62 -3.13 -4.15
C SER A 174 -14.62 -2.53 -5.14
N GLY A 175 -15.77 -3.19 -5.33
CA GLY A 175 -16.84 -2.74 -6.23
C GLY A 175 -17.78 -1.70 -5.63
N ALA A 176 -17.78 -1.53 -4.30
CA ALA A 176 -18.70 -0.63 -3.62
C ALA A 176 -18.55 0.82 -4.12
N LYS A 177 -19.66 1.41 -4.58
CA LYS A 177 -19.69 2.77 -5.15
C LYS A 177 -19.78 3.85 -4.05
N PRO A 178 -19.47 5.13 -4.36
CA PRO A 178 -19.56 6.25 -3.41
C PRO A 178 -20.91 6.36 -2.70
N LYS A 179 -22.00 5.99 -3.36
CA LYS A 179 -23.34 6.03 -2.81
C LYS A 179 -23.49 5.14 -1.57
N GLU A 180 -22.86 3.97 -1.58
CA GLU A 180 -22.83 3.06 -0.44
C GLU A 180 -22.04 3.67 0.72
N ALA A 181 -20.90 4.34 0.43
CA ALA A 181 -20.07 4.98 1.44
C ALA A 181 -20.84 6.07 2.23
N VAL A 182 -21.81 6.75 1.60
CA VAL A 182 -22.67 7.75 2.28
C VAL A 182 -23.54 7.07 3.36
N SER A 183 -24.07 5.89 3.08
CA SER A 183 -24.94 5.16 4.05
C SER A 183 -24.19 4.75 5.34
N TRP A 184 -22.87 4.72 5.29
CA TRP A 184 -21.97 4.40 6.41
C TRP A 184 -21.30 5.63 7.04
N ASN A 185 -21.67 6.84 6.68
CA ASN A 185 -20.98 8.08 7.06
C ASN A 185 -19.48 8.08 6.68
N LYS A 186 -19.09 7.35 5.63
CA LYS A 186 -17.72 7.32 5.10
C LYS A 186 -17.47 8.43 4.07
N LEU A 187 -18.54 8.99 3.52
CA LEU A 187 -18.55 10.11 2.58
C LEU A 187 -19.75 11.01 2.90
N LYS A 188 -19.54 12.31 3.01
CA LYS A 188 -20.59 13.29 3.38
C LYS A 188 -21.71 13.41 2.34
N SER A 189 -21.36 13.31 1.06
CA SER A 189 -22.32 13.38 -0.03
C SER A 189 -21.79 12.71 -1.29
N SER A 190 -22.63 11.93 -1.95
CA SER A 190 -22.31 11.38 -3.27
C SER A 190 -22.19 12.43 -4.38
N LYS A 191 -22.74 13.62 -4.18
CA LYS A 191 -22.60 14.74 -5.13
C LYS A 191 -21.18 15.26 -5.25
N ASN A 192 -20.37 15.05 -4.22
CA ASN A 192 -18.97 15.45 -4.16
C ASN A 192 -18.02 14.30 -4.49
N SER A 193 -18.48 13.34 -5.27
CA SER A 193 -17.68 12.20 -5.65
C SER A 193 -17.88 11.80 -7.10
N VAL A 194 -16.85 11.17 -7.64
CA VAL A 194 -16.87 10.57 -8.99
C VAL A 194 -16.43 9.12 -8.88
N ALA A 195 -17.15 8.23 -9.56
CA ALA A 195 -16.74 6.84 -9.76
C ALA A 195 -16.41 6.63 -11.24
N ILE A 196 -15.23 6.10 -11.50
CA ILE A 196 -14.73 5.80 -12.83
C ILE A 196 -14.54 4.29 -12.91
N ASP A 197 -15.35 3.64 -13.75
CA ASP A 197 -15.26 2.20 -14.01
C ASP A 197 -14.18 1.95 -15.06
N ALA A 198 -12.94 1.91 -14.60
CA ALA A 198 -11.77 1.74 -15.45
C ALA A 198 -10.57 1.22 -14.65
N GLU A 199 -9.56 0.76 -15.38
CA GLU A 199 -8.29 0.33 -14.83
C GLU A 199 -7.48 1.54 -14.34
N ALA A 200 -7.02 1.48 -13.08
CA ALA A 200 -6.42 2.62 -12.39
C ALA A 200 -5.06 3.04 -12.98
N THR A 201 -4.26 2.11 -13.49
CA THR A 201 -2.96 2.44 -14.10
C THR A 201 -3.08 3.16 -15.44
N LEU A 202 -4.23 3.02 -16.10
CA LEU A 202 -4.56 3.77 -17.31
C LEU A 202 -5.07 5.19 -17.00
N VAL A 203 -5.96 5.32 -16.01
CA VAL A 203 -6.66 6.58 -15.74
C VAL A 203 -5.86 7.51 -14.85
N PHE A 204 -5.18 6.99 -13.83
CA PHE A 204 -4.48 7.81 -12.86
C PHE A 204 -3.37 8.70 -13.46
N PRO A 205 -2.54 8.23 -14.42
CA PRO A 205 -1.56 9.10 -15.06
C PRO A 205 -2.18 10.30 -15.80
N LEU A 206 -3.35 10.11 -16.42
CA LEU A 206 -4.08 11.20 -17.07
C LEU A 206 -4.58 12.22 -16.04
N LEU A 207 -5.15 11.74 -14.93
CA LEU A 207 -5.58 12.59 -13.83
C LEU A 207 -4.41 13.37 -13.22
N ALA A 208 -3.28 12.69 -12.98
CA ALA A 208 -2.08 13.30 -12.45
C ALA A 208 -1.50 14.36 -13.41
N HIS A 209 -1.54 14.11 -14.72
CA HIS A 209 -1.11 15.08 -15.73
C HIS A 209 -1.95 16.36 -15.66
N VAL A 210 -3.28 16.24 -15.56
CA VAL A 210 -4.18 17.39 -15.41
C VAL A 210 -3.89 18.15 -14.12
N TRP A 211 -3.62 17.49 -13.00
CA TRP A 211 -3.27 18.17 -11.74
C TRP A 211 -1.96 18.95 -11.81
N ILE A 212 -0.99 18.44 -12.56
CA ILE A 212 0.33 19.06 -12.66
C ILE A 212 0.34 20.22 -13.67
N HIS A 213 -0.44 20.09 -14.75
CA HIS A 213 -0.37 20.99 -15.91
C HIS A 213 -1.69 21.72 -16.23
N GLY A 214 -2.80 21.32 -15.62
CA GLY A 214 -4.12 21.91 -15.83
C GLY A 214 -4.33 23.11 -14.90
N SER A 215 -3.83 24.25 -15.31
CA SER A 215 -4.19 25.57 -14.77
C SER A 215 -5.02 26.33 -15.76
#